data_c9fb8aa6fa057843def80fce23f56731
#
_entry.id   c9fb8aa6fa057843def80fce23f56731
#
_cell.length_a   1.000
_cell.length_b   1.000
_cell.length_c   1.000
_cell.angle_alpha   90.00
_cell.angle_beta   90.00
_cell.angle_gamma   90.00
#
_symmetry.space_group_name_H-M   'P 1'
#
loop_
_entity.id
_entity.type
_entity.pdbx_description
1 polymer ?
#
loop_
_entity_poly.entity_id
_entity_poly.type
_entity_poly.pdbx_seq_one_letter_code
_entity_poly.pdbx_strand_id
1 'polypeptide(L)'
;TIANLGLITACAGIGTPEAVMAAILLIIFHAVAKALLFMCVGAVEHKIDSRDIEDMDGLLVRLPLLATMMVIGICGMYLAPFGMLISKWAAIVAFLEAPFGWAFVILLAFGSAFTIFFWTKWLGKLFMRMNHPQEPDTMLHTSEKIAVTATGVFTILCCIGFAAITVYFVEPYLADIYAGFSETGAMLPDNILMIAIMFVILAVLVLAAHFGSVSGKTLPPYLCGRGVDENGRFHGSLGVYKEAKSSNYYMEEYCGEAILIKPAWIISILLIIVMFVLAFLGVMI
;
A
#
# COMPACT_ATOMS: atom_id res chain seq x y z
N THR A 1 -2.29 -7.53 2.88
CA THR A 1 -3.47 -8.27 2.35
C THR A 1 -4.48 -8.56 3.45
N ILE A 2 -4.11 -9.27 4.53
CA ILE A 2 -5.03 -9.72 5.60
C ILE A 2 -5.81 -8.55 6.21
N ALA A 3 -5.15 -7.44 6.54
CA ALA A 3 -5.81 -6.27 7.13
C ALA A 3 -6.87 -5.64 6.21
N ASN A 4 -6.60 -5.57 4.89
CA ASN A 4 -7.58 -5.05 3.94
C ASN A 4 -8.74 -6.04 3.71
N LEU A 5 -8.47 -7.35 3.72
CA LEU A 5 -9.54 -8.35 3.67
C LEU A 5 -10.43 -8.28 4.92
N GLY A 6 -9.84 -8.09 6.10
CA GLY A 6 -10.59 -7.84 7.33
C GLY A 6 -11.48 -6.60 7.25
N LEU A 7 -10.98 -5.50 6.66
CA LEU A 7 -11.75 -4.28 6.43
C LEU A 7 -12.92 -4.52 5.46
N ILE A 8 -12.69 -5.23 4.36
CA ILE A 8 -13.74 -5.61 3.40
C ILE A 8 -14.82 -6.43 4.09
N THR A 9 -14.42 -7.42 4.90
CA THR A 9 -15.37 -8.26 5.65
C THR A 9 -16.16 -7.44 6.67
N ALA A 10 -15.52 -6.49 7.36
CA ALA A 10 -16.20 -5.62 8.31
C ALA A 10 -17.24 -4.72 7.60
N CYS A 11 -16.88 -4.11 6.47
CA CYS A 11 -17.81 -3.32 5.68
C CYS A 11 -19.00 -4.17 5.18
N ALA A 12 -18.73 -5.37 4.66
CA ALA A 12 -19.79 -6.27 4.22
C ALA A 12 -20.70 -6.72 5.38
N GLY A 13 -20.13 -6.94 6.58
CA GLY A 13 -20.87 -7.35 7.77
C GLY A 13 -21.81 -6.30 8.34
N ILE A 14 -21.53 -5.02 8.14
CA ILE A 14 -22.44 -3.92 8.54
C ILE A 14 -23.72 -3.95 7.71
N GLY A 15 -23.63 -4.28 6.40
CA GLY A 15 -24.78 -4.52 5.55
C GLY A 15 -25.56 -3.26 5.15
N THR A 16 -25.11 -2.05 5.43
CA THR A 16 -25.71 -0.83 4.87
C THR A 16 -25.28 -0.61 3.43
N PRO A 17 -26.08 0.06 2.58
CA PRO A 17 -25.71 0.30 1.19
C PRO A 17 -24.34 0.97 1.04
N GLU A 18 -24.01 1.95 1.89
CA GLU A 18 -22.76 2.70 1.91
C GLU A 18 -21.60 1.78 2.29
N ALA A 19 -21.77 0.91 3.28
CA ALA A 19 -20.76 -0.05 3.71
C ALA A 19 -20.49 -1.11 2.65
N VAL A 20 -21.52 -1.63 1.99
CA VAL A 20 -21.37 -2.59 0.90
C VAL A 20 -20.73 -1.95 -0.32
N MET A 21 -21.08 -0.69 -0.64
CA MET A 21 -20.38 0.09 -1.67
C MET A 21 -18.89 0.18 -1.36
N ALA A 22 -18.54 0.57 -0.14
CA ALA A 22 -17.15 0.67 0.29
C ALA A 22 -16.43 -0.69 0.19
N ALA A 23 -17.10 -1.80 0.56
CA ALA A 23 -16.55 -3.15 0.43
C ALA A 23 -16.23 -3.50 -1.03
N ILE A 24 -17.17 -3.26 -1.97
CA ILE A 24 -16.98 -3.55 -3.40
C ILE A 24 -15.80 -2.73 -3.96
N LEU A 25 -15.75 -1.44 -3.66
CA LEU A 25 -14.67 -0.58 -4.11
C LEU A 25 -13.31 -1.02 -3.53
N LEU A 26 -13.27 -1.38 -2.25
CA LEU A 26 -12.07 -1.93 -1.61
C LEU A 26 -11.61 -3.22 -2.31
N ILE A 27 -12.52 -4.13 -2.68
CA ILE A 27 -12.20 -5.37 -3.41
C ILE A 27 -11.52 -5.02 -4.74
N ILE A 28 -12.14 -4.15 -5.56
CA ILE A 28 -11.66 -3.82 -6.89
C ILE A 28 -10.25 -3.22 -6.82
N PHE A 29 -10.08 -2.15 -6.04
CA PHE A 29 -8.80 -1.43 -5.99
C PHE A 29 -7.70 -2.23 -5.28
N HIS A 30 -8.07 -3.01 -4.26
CA HIS A 30 -7.13 -3.91 -3.59
C HIS A 30 -6.64 -5.02 -4.55
N ALA A 31 -7.54 -5.65 -5.28
CA ALA A 31 -7.19 -6.73 -6.19
C ALA A 31 -6.22 -6.26 -7.28
N VAL A 32 -6.52 -5.14 -7.93
CA VAL A 32 -5.70 -4.62 -9.03
C VAL A 32 -4.31 -4.20 -8.55
N ALA A 33 -4.23 -3.41 -7.46
CA ALA A 33 -2.94 -2.96 -6.93
C ALA A 33 -2.10 -4.13 -6.40
N LYS A 34 -2.73 -5.11 -5.75
CA LYS A 34 -2.02 -6.29 -5.25
C LYS A 34 -1.55 -7.21 -6.38
N ALA A 35 -2.36 -7.43 -7.41
CA ALA A 35 -1.94 -8.21 -8.57
C ALA A 35 -0.66 -7.63 -9.19
N LEU A 36 -0.62 -6.30 -9.37
CA LEU A 36 0.58 -5.63 -9.86
C LEU A 36 1.79 -5.85 -8.95
N LEU A 37 1.62 -5.62 -7.64
CA LEU A 37 2.72 -5.76 -6.68
C LEU A 37 3.24 -7.19 -6.60
N PHE A 38 2.38 -8.20 -6.58
CA PHE A 38 2.80 -9.60 -6.56
C PHE A 38 3.58 -10.00 -7.82
N MET A 39 3.13 -9.55 -9.00
CA MET A 39 3.87 -9.81 -10.24
C MET A 39 5.23 -9.09 -10.25
N CYS A 40 5.29 -7.85 -9.76
CA CYS A 40 6.56 -7.13 -9.66
C CYS A 40 7.53 -7.81 -8.69
N VAL A 41 7.06 -8.21 -7.49
CA VAL A 41 7.90 -8.89 -6.50
C VAL A 41 8.42 -10.22 -7.04
N GLY A 42 7.58 -11.02 -7.71
CA GLY A 42 8.01 -12.26 -8.34
C GLY A 42 9.09 -12.04 -9.40
N ALA A 43 8.93 -11.02 -10.25
CA ALA A 43 9.93 -10.67 -11.26
C ALA A 43 11.24 -10.14 -10.62
N VAL A 44 11.14 -9.36 -9.54
CA VAL A 44 12.31 -8.89 -8.77
C VAL A 44 13.03 -10.06 -8.12
N GLU A 45 12.30 -10.98 -7.46
CA GLU A 45 12.87 -12.17 -6.84
C GLU A 45 13.72 -12.99 -7.84
N HIS A 46 13.25 -13.18 -9.07
CA HIS A 46 14.01 -13.87 -10.12
C HIS A 46 15.33 -13.17 -10.48
N LYS A 47 15.52 -11.88 -10.13
CA LYS A 47 16.70 -11.10 -10.48
C LYS A 47 17.67 -10.92 -9.31
N ILE A 48 17.15 -10.70 -8.11
CA ILE A 48 18.00 -10.44 -6.93
C ILE A 48 18.04 -11.61 -5.95
N ASP A 49 17.30 -12.70 -6.23
CA ASP A 49 17.18 -13.91 -5.40
C ASP A 49 16.74 -13.63 -3.96
N SER A 50 15.93 -12.57 -3.78
CA SER A 50 15.41 -12.16 -2.48
C SER A 50 14.03 -11.54 -2.60
N ARG A 51 13.19 -11.78 -1.56
CA ARG A 51 11.89 -11.13 -1.35
C ARG A 51 11.94 -10.07 -0.26
N ASP A 52 13.08 -9.92 0.40
CA ASP A 52 13.22 -8.94 1.46
C ASP A 52 13.27 -7.53 0.88
N ILE A 53 12.46 -6.63 1.46
CA ILE A 53 12.45 -5.23 1.06
C ILE A 53 13.78 -4.53 1.37
N GLU A 54 14.57 -5.07 2.30
CA GLU A 54 15.90 -4.53 2.63
C GLU A 54 16.90 -4.76 1.48
N ASP A 55 16.72 -5.82 0.69
CA ASP A 55 17.55 -6.12 -0.49
C ASP A 55 17.09 -5.40 -1.76
N MET A 56 15.92 -4.76 -1.70
CA MET A 56 15.34 -3.96 -2.82
C MET A 56 15.83 -2.51 -2.82
N ASP A 57 16.86 -2.18 -2.06
CA ASP A 57 17.39 -0.82 -2.02
C ASP A 57 17.98 -0.41 -3.38
N GLY A 58 17.68 0.82 -3.77
CA GLY A 58 18.11 1.39 -5.05
C GLY A 58 17.53 0.71 -6.29
N LEU A 59 16.45 -0.05 -6.16
CA LEU A 59 15.86 -0.80 -7.27
C LEU A 59 15.48 0.09 -8.45
N LEU A 60 15.14 1.37 -8.22
CA LEU A 60 14.84 2.33 -9.29
C LEU A 60 16.03 2.53 -10.25
N VAL A 61 17.26 2.38 -9.76
CA VAL A 61 18.47 2.48 -10.58
C VAL A 61 18.84 1.11 -11.18
N ARG A 62 18.62 0.03 -10.43
CA ARG A 62 18.95 -1.34 -10.83
C ARG A 62 17.96 -1.88 -11.88
N LEU A 63 16.68 -1.83 -11.59
CA LEU A 63 15.58 -2.35 -12.41
C LEU A 63 14.48 -1.28 -12.56
N PRO A 64 14.71 -0.24 -13.41
CA PRO A 64 13.85 0.95 -13.45
C PRO A 64 12.41 0.65 -13.83
N LEU A 65 12.14 -0.26 -14.76
CA LEU A 65 10.78 -0.64 -15.15
C LEU A 65 10.03 -1.27 -13.98
N LEU A 66 10.61 -2.30 -13.35
CA LEU A 66 9.98 -2.99 -12.22
C LEU A 66 9.78 -2.04 -11.04
N ALA A 67 10.79 -1.24 -10.71
CA ALA A 67 10.68 -0.26 -9.63
C ALA A 67 9.58 0.77 -9.89
N THR A 68 9.45 1.28 -11.12
CA THR A 68 8.38 2.21 -11.49
C THR A 68 7.00 1.56 -11.34
N MET A 69 6.83 0.33 -11.80
CA MET A 69 5.57 -0.40 -11.65
C MET A 69 5.27 -0.73 -10.17
N MET A 70 6.28 -1.05 -9.37
CA MET A 70 6.13 -1.20 -7.91
C MET A 70 5.69 0.11 -7.25
N VAL A 71 6.26 1.24 -7.64
CA VAL A 71 5.83 2.57 -7.15
C VAL A 71 4.35 2.80 -7.47
N ILE A 72 3.89 2.52 -8.68
CA ILE A 72 2.47 2.63 -9.07
C ILE A 72 1.61 1.72 -8.17
N GLY A 73 1.99 0.47 -7.98
CA GLY A 73 1.27 -0.47 -7.12
C GLY A 73 1.24 -0.04 -5.65
N ILE A 74 2.36 0.45 -5.11
CA ILE A 74 2.45 0.97 -3.75
C ILE A 74 1.56 2.21 -3.60
N CYS A 75 1.63 3.16 -4.53
CA CYS A 75 0.74 4.33 -4.55
C CYS A 75 -0.73 3.90 -4.61
N GLY A 76 -1.05 2.87 -5.41
CA GLY A 76 -2.38 2.27 -5.48
C GLY A 76 -2.92 1.78 -4.14
N MET A 77 -2.04 1.41 -3.21
CA MET A 77 -2.42 0.87 -1.90
C MET A 77 -2.71 1.91 -0.82
N TYR A 78 -2.10 3.09 -0.88
CA TYR A 78 -2.24 4.04 0.23
C TYR A 78 -2.26 5.52 -0.15
N LEU A 79 -1.84 5.88 -1.37
CA LEU A 79 -1.70 7.28 -1.76
C LEU A 79 -2.97 7.79 -2.45
N ALA A 80 -3.31 9.04 -2.18
CA ALA A 80 -4.27 9.77 -2.99
C ALA A 80 -3.62 10.13 -4.36
N PRO A 81 -4.34 10.12 -5.44
CA PRO A 81 -5.78 9.93 -5.65
C PRO A 81 -6.19 8.49 -5.97
N PHE A 82 -5.38 7.52 -5.64
CA PHE A 82 -5.67 6.12 -5.97
C PHE A 82 -6.86 5.56 -5.19
N GLY A 83 -7.60 4.65 -5.82
CA GLY A 83 -8.91 4.20 -5.37
C GLY A 83 -8.98 3.59 -3.97
N MET A 84 -7.88 3.03 -3.45
CA MET A 84 -7.85 2.49 -2.09
C MET A 84 -8.07 3.55 -1.01
N LEU A 85 -7.59 4.78 -1.19
CA LEU A 85 -7.85 5.85 -0.23
C LEU A 85 -9.31 6.28 -0.28
N ILE A 86 -9.87 6.41 -1.48
CA ILE A 86 -11.28 6.78 -1.69
C ILE A 86 -12.19 5.72 -1.05
N SER A 87 -11.89 4.44 -1.27
CA SER A 87 -12.65 3.33 -0.69
C SER A 87 -12.56 3.28 0.84
N LYS A 88 -11.40 3.59 1.41
CA LYS A 88 -11.24 3.71 2.87
C LYS A 88 -12.01 4.89 3.44
N TRP A 89 -12.06 6.00 2.72
CA TRP A 89 -12.88 7.14 3.11
C TRP A 89 -14.37 6.78 3.13
N ALA A 90 -14.86 6.11 2.08
CA ALA A 90 -16.23 5.60 2.06
C ALA A 90 -16.51 4.63 3.24
N ALA A 91 -15.53 3.78 3.58
CA ALA A 91 -15.64 2.91 4.76
C ALA A 91 -15.72 3.68 6.08
N ILE A 92 -14.96 4.77 6.24
CA ILE A 92 -15.05 5.63 7.45
C ILE A 92 -16.45 6.22 7.57
N VAL A 93 -17.00 6.77 6.48
CA VAL A 93 -18.34 7.37 6.47
C VAL A 93 -19.39 6.32 6.86
N ALA A 94 -19.34 5.13 6.22
CA ALA A 94 -20.25 4.04 6.53
C ALA A 94 -20.14 3.56 7.99
N PHE A 95 -18.93 3.52 8.55
CA PHE A 95 -18.72 3.14 9.95
C PHE A 95 -19.31 4.15 10.93
N LEU A 96 -19.24 5.45 10.63
CA LEU A 96 -19.81 6.47 11.51
C LEU A 96 -21.32 6.34 11.69
N GLU A 97 -22.01 5.77 10.70
CA GLU A 97 -23.46 5.55 10.74
C GLU A 97 -23.83 4.19 11.37
N ALA A 98 -22.87 3.31 11.56
CA ALA A 98 -23.09 1.97 12.09
C ALA A 98 -23.13 1.94 13.62
N PRO A 99 -23.86 0.98 14.23
CA PRO A 99 -23.77 0.72 15.67
C PRO A 99 -22.33 0.40 16.06
N PHE A 100 -21.85 1.01 17.16
CA PHE A 100 -20.45 0.90 17.60
C PHE A 100 -19.39 1.36 16.56
N GLY A 101 -19.80 2.15 15.58
CA GLY A 101 -18.96 2.60 14.46
C GLY A 101 -17.69 3.33 14.92
N TRP A 102 -17.69 3.99 16.07
CA TRP A 102 -16.50 4.61 16.65
C TRP A 102 -15.33 3.63 16.84
N ALA A 103 -15.62 2.37 17.21
CA ALA A 103 -14.60 1.35 17.38
C ALA A 103 -13.98 0.94 16.02
N PHE A 104 -14.82 0.78 14.99
CA PHE A 104 -14.34 0.50 13.63
C PHE A 104 -13.51 1.65 13.06
N VAL A 105 -13.92 2.90 13.31
CA VAL A 105 -13.16 4.08 12.87
C VAL A 105 -11.78 4.14 13.54
N ILE A 106 -11.70 3.86 14.85
CA ILE A 106 -10.43 3.80 15.58
C ILE A 106 -9.53 2.70 14.99
N LEU A 107 -10.06 1.49 14.80
CA LEU A 107 -9.30 0.38 14.22
C LEU A 107 -8.82 0.70 12.80
N LEU A 108 -9.66 1.33 11.98
CA LEU A 108 -9.29 1.73 10.62
C LEU A 108 -8.22 2.83 10.62
N ALA A 109 -8.32 3.81 11.52
CA ALA A 109 -7.34 4.89 11.64
C ALA A 109 -5.95 4.35 12.04
N PHE A 110 -5.88 3.53 13.09
CA PHE A 110 -4.63 2.90 13.51
C PHE A 110 -4.08 1.94 12.45
N GLY A 111 -4.92 1.09 11.86
CA GLY A 111 -4.52 0.20 10.78
C GLY A 111 -4.00 0.95 9.55
N SER A 112 -4.60 2.11 9.24
CA SER A 112 -4.12 2.97 8.15
C SER A 112 -2.78 3.63 8.47
N ALA A 113 -2.53 4.03 9.71
CA ALA A 113 -1.24 4.57 10.13
C ALA A 113 -0.12 3.54 9.95
N PHE A 114 -0.31 2.29 10.39
CA PHE A 114 0.65 1.20 10.13
C PHE A 114 0.82 0.93 8.64
N THR A 115 -0.26 0.99 7.87
CA THR A 115 -0.22 0.80 6.42
C THR A 115 0.66 1.86 5.74
N ILE A 116 0.49 3.13 6.10
CA ILE A 116 1.31 4.23 5.59
C ILE A 116 2.78 4.01 5.96
N PHE A 117 3.06 3.62 7.20
CA PHE A 117 4.42 3.42 7.68
C PHE A 117 5.18 2.40 6.83
N PHE A 118 4.68 1.18 6.66
CA PHE A 118 5.43 0.15 5.94
C PHE A 118 5.47 0.37 4.44
N TRP A 119 4.42 0.94 3.83
CA TRP A 119 4.45 1.29 2.40
C TRP A 119 5.45 2.41 2.12
N THR A 120 5.52 3.42 2.99
CA THR A 120 6.50 4.51 2.86
C THR A 120 7.92 4.01 3.06
N LYS A 121 8.13 3.08 4.01
CA LYS A 121 9.43 2.42 4.19
C LYS A 121 9.85 1.71 2.89
N TRP A 122 8.97 0.90 2.33
CA TRP A 122 9.28 0.17 1.08
C TRP A 122 9.53 1.13 -0.08
N LEU A 123 8.68 2.14 -0.24
CA LEU A 123 8.88 3.17 -1.26
C LEU A 123 10.25 3.87 -1.11
N GLY A 124 10.62 4.24 0.10
CA GLY A 124 11.92 4.83 0.40
C GLY A 124 13.10 3.93 0.01
N LYS A 125 12.98 2.62 0.21
CA LYS A 125 13.99 1.65 -0.23
C LYS A 125 14.16 1.60 -1.75
N LEU A 126 13.08 1.65 -2.51
CA LEU A 126 13.15 1.69 -3.97
C LEU A 126 13.91 2.90 -4.51
N PHE A 127 13.77 4.05 -3.85
CA PHE A 127 14.43 5.31 -4.25
C PHE A 127 15.83 5.51 -3.66
N MET A 128 16.20 4.72 -2.67
CA MET A 128 17.52 4.84 -2.03
C MET A 128 18.63 4.60 -3.05
N ARG A 129 19.62 5.46 -3.08
CA ARG A 129 20.80 5.29 -3.94
C ARG A 129 21.86 4.53 -3.17
N MET A 130 22.04 3.27 -3.49
CA MET A 130 23.16 2.45 -3.05
C MET A 130 24.13 2.21 -4.21
N ASN A 131 25.37 1.91 -3.89
CA ASN A 131 26.43 1.68 -4.88
C ASN A 131 26.37 0.23 -5.42
N HIS A 132 25.18 -0.19 -5.86
CA HIS A 132 24.98 -1.50 -6.46
C HIS A 132 25.17 -1.43 -7.99
N PRO A 133 25.69 -2.48 -8.62
CA PRO A 133 25.75 -2.56 -10.07
C PRO A 133 24.33 -2.50 -10.65
N GLN A 134 24.19 -1.80 -11.77
CA GLN A 134 22.93 -1.71 -12.49
C GLN A 134 22.64 -3.05 -13.16
N GLU A 135 21.46 -3.60 -12.90
CA GLU A 135 20.94 -4.80 -13.54
C GLU A 135 19.97 -4.37 -14.65
N PRO A 136 20.25 -4.72 -15.93
CA PRO A 136 19.40 -4.25 -17.03
C PRO A 136 18.03 -4.94 -17.03
N ASP A 137 16.95 -4.17 -17.17
CA ASP A 137 15.59 -4.68 -17.36
C ASP A 137 15.43 -5.58 -18.60
N THR A 138 16.39 -5.53 -19.51
CA THR A 138 16.44 -6.41 -20.69
C THR A 138 16.54 -7.91 -20.34
N MET A 139 16.95 -8.22 -19.12
CA MET A 139 16.97 -9.60 -18.59
C MET A 139 15.57 -10.15 -18.27
N LEU A 140 14.55 -9.30 -18.22
CA LEU A 140 13.17 -9.75 -18.02
C LEU A 140 12.62 -10.43 -19.29
N HIS A 141 11.88 -11.51 -19.09
CA HIS A 141 11.15 -12.12 -20.18
C HIS A 141 10.10 -11.16 -20.75
N THR A 142 9.86 -11.23 -22.08
CA THR A 142 8.88 -10.36 -22.73
C THR A 142 7.48 -10.52 -22.12
N SER A 143 7.10 -11.73 -21.73
CA SER A 143 5.84 -12.02 -21.06
C SER A 143 5.71 -11.31 -19.69
N GLU A 144 6.78 -11.29 -18.89
CA GLU A 144 6.82 -10.58 -17.60
C GLU A 144 6.67 -9.06 -17.80
N LYS A 145 7.41 -8.49 -18.78
CA LYS A 145 7.31 -7.06 -19.14
C LYS A 145 5.89 -6.69 -19.53
N ILE A 146 5.27 -7.48 -20.40
CA ILE A 146 3.90 -7.25 -20.86
C ILE A 146 2.92 -7.35 -19.69
N ALA A 147 3.01 -8.40 -18.87
CA ALA A 147 2.11 -8.64 -17.76
C ALA A 147 2.18 -7.50 -16.71
N VAL A 148 3.39 -7.13 -16.29
CA VAL A 148 3.61 -6.06 -15.30
C VAL A 148 3.16 -4.71 -15.86
N THR A 149 3.51 -4.38 -17.11
CA THR A 149 3.13 -3.10 -17.72
C THR A 149 1.62 -3.03 -17.94
N ALA A 150 1.00 -4.08 -18.45
CA ALA A 150 -0.45 -4.12 -18.67
C ALA A 150 -1.22 -3.96 -17.37
N THR A 151 -0.80 -4.64 -16.30
CA THR A 151 -1.44 -4.51 -14.98
C THR A 151 -1.19 -3.14 -14.36
N GLY A 152 -0.01 -2.55 -14.56
CA GLY A 152 0.30 -1.18 -14.13
C GLY A 152 -0.61 -0.15 -14.82
N VAL A 153 -0.75 -0.25 -16.15
CA VAL A 153 -1.69 0.59 -16.91
C VAL A 153 -3.12 0.37 -16.44
N PHE A 154 -3.53 -0.88 -16.24
CA PHE A 154 -4.88 -1.20 -15.75
C PHE A 154 -5.13 -0.61 -14.35
N THR A 155 -4.13 -0.62 -13.46
CA THR A 155 -4.22 0.03 -12.14
C THR A 155 -4.51 1.52 -12.28
N ILE A 156 -3.80 2.22 -13.16
CA ILE A 156 -4.02 3.65 -13.42
C ILE A 156 -5.41 3.90 -14.04
N LEU A 157 -5.82 3.08 -15.01
CA LEU A 157 -7.12 3.20 -15.64
C LEU A 157 -8.27 2.98 -14.67
N CYS A 158 -8.17 2.01 -13.77
CA CYS A 158 -9.16 1.81 -12.70
C CYS A 158 -9.25 3.02 -11.77
N CYS A 159 -8.11 3.64 -11.44
CA CYS A 159 -8.11 4.84 -10.59
C CYS A 159 -8.76 6.05 -11.26
N ILE A 160 -8.46 6.29 -12.53
CA ILE A 160 -9.09 7.37 -13.32
C ILE A 160 -10.57 7.07 -13.53
N GLY A 161 -10.90 5.81 -13.79
CA GLY A 161 -12.27 5.33 -14.03
C GLY A 161 -13.12 5.13 -12.77
N PHE A 162 -12.63 5.55 -11.59
CA PHE A 162 -13.34 5.36 -10.32
C PHE A 162 -14.81 5.76 -10.38
N ALA A 163 -15.11 6.97 -10.88
CA ALA A 163 -16.47 7.48 -11.00
C ALA A 163 -17.34 6.60 -11.91
N ALA A 164 -16.79 6.18 -13.05
CA ALA A 164 -17.49 5.28 -13.97
C ALA A 164 -17.74 3.90 -13.35
N ILE A 165 -16.76 3.35 -12.62
CA ILE A 165 -16.92 2.08 -11.91
C ILE A 165 -18.05 2.20 -10.88
N THR A 166 -18.11 3.27 -10.12
CA THR A 166 -19.15 3.49 -9.11
C THR A 166 -20.52 3.59 -9.76
N VAL A 167 -20.70 4.51 -10.72
CA VAL A 167 -22.01 4.80 -11.33
C VAL A 167 -22.53 3.64 -12.18
N TYR A 168 -21.68 2.99 -12.97
CA TYR A 168 -22.14 1.98 -13.92
C TYR A 168 -22.16 0.54 -13.38
N PHE A 169 -21.38 0.25 -12.34
CA PHE A 169 -21.30 -1.12 -11.82
C PHE A 169 -21.79 -1.24 -10.39
N VAL A 170 -21.44 -0.29 -9.49
CA VAL A 170 -21.74 -0.42 -8.07
C VAL A 170 -23.14 0.05 -7.73
N GLU A 171 -23.52 1.25 -8.19
CA GLU A 171 -24.85 1.81 -7.91
C GLU A 171 -26.01 0.99 -8.45
N PRO A 172 -25.97 0.46 -9.70
CA PRO A 172 -27.04 -0.41 -10.19
C PRO A 172 -27.22 -1.69 -9.36
N TYR A 173 -26.10 -2.28 -8.92
CA TYR A 173 -26.13 -3.45 -8.06
C TYR A 173 -26.75 -3.13 -6.69
N LEU A 174 -26.42 -1.98 -6.10
CA LEU A 174 -27.00 -1.56 -4.83
C LEU A 174 -28.50 -1.24 -4.96
N ALA A 175 -28.91 -0.60 -6.05
CA ALA A 175 -30.30 -0.27 -6.33
C ALA A 175 -31.17 -1.53 -6.50
N ASP A 176 -30.61 -2.63 -6.99
CA ASP A 176 -31.30 -3.90 -7.15
C ASP A 176 -31.49 -4.64 -5.81
N ILE A 177 -30.55 -4.48 -4.88
CA ILE A 177 -30.56 -5.18 -3.58
C ILE A 177 -31.29 -4.38 -2.50
N TYR A 178 -31.08 -3.06 -2.45
CA TYR A 178 -31.61 -2.21 -1.39
C TYR A 178 -32.81 -1.40 -1.88
N ALA A 179 -33.99 -1.75 -1.38
CA ALA A 179 -35.22 -1.01 -1.70
C ALA A 179 -35.12 0.43 -1.14
N GLY A 180 -35.30 1.42 -2.02
CA GLY A 180 -35.24 2.82 -1.67
C GLY A 180 -33.81 3.40 -1.66
N PHE A 181 -32.85 2.69 -2.22
CA PHE A 181 -31.51 3.21 -2.46
C PHE A 181 -31.59 4.47 -3.34
N SER A 182 -31.14 5.59 -2.83
CA SER A 182 -30.90 6.80 -3.60
C SER A 182 -29.42 6.91 -3.92
N GLU A 183 -29.05 7.62 -4.97
CA GLU A 183 -27.66 7.81 -5.38
C GLU A 183 -26.75 8.09 -4.17
N THR A 184 -25.64 7.36 -4.08
CA THR A 184 -24.73 7.52 -2.95
C THR A 184 -24.04 8.88 -3.00
N GLY A 185 -23.86 9.48 -1.84
CA GLY A 185 -23.11 10.73 -1.70
C GLY A 185 -21.65 10.66 -2.19
N ALA A 186 -21.17 9.48 -2.63
CA ALA A 186 -19.83 9.31 -3.19
C ALA A 186 -19.59 10.14 -4.45
N MET A 187 -20.65 10.43 -5.22
CA MET A 187 -20.61 11.25 -6.44
C MET A 187 -20.98 12.71 -6.19
N LEU A 188 -21.05 13.16 -4.94
CA LEU A 188 -21.25 14.58 -4.65
C LEU A 188 -20.15 15.43 -5.34
N PRO A 189 -20.51 16.61 -5.88
CA PRO A 189 -19.55 17.49 -6.55
C PRO A 189 -18.31 17.79 -5.72
N ASP A 190 -18.45 17.90 -4.39
CA ASP A 190 -17.36 18.18 -3.49
C ASP A 190 -16.35 17.03 -3.40
N ASN A 191 -16.80 15.79 -3.44
CA ASN A 191 -15.94 14.62 -3.48
C ASN A 191 -15.20 14.50 -4.83
N ILE A 192 -15.86 14.80 -5.94
CA ILE A 192 -15.23 14.83 -7.26
C ILE A 192 -14.20 15.95 -7.32
N LEU A 193 -14.50 17.12 -6.78
CA LEU A 193 -13.55 18.23 -6.70
C LEU A 193 -12.32 17.86 -5.86
N MET A 194 -12.51 17.22 -4.71
CA MET A 194 -11.41 16.74 -3.85
C MET A 194 -10.51 15.77 -4.61
N ILE A 195 -11.08 14.80 -5.32
CA ILE A 195 -10.33 13.84 -6.14
C ILE A 195 -9.56 14.56 -7.25
N ALA A 196 -10.17 15.52 -7.94
CA ALA A 196 -9.52 16.30 -8.98
C ALA A 196 -8.33 17.10 -8.43
N ILE A 197 -8.46 17.73 -7.27
CA ILE A 197 -7.37 18.44 -6.59
C ILE A 197 -6.21 17.48 -6.25
N MET A 198 -6.51 16.29 -5.77
CA MET A 198 -5.49 15.27 -5.46
C MET A 198 -4.73 14.82 -6.72
N PHE A 199 -5.41 14.67 -7.87
CA PHE A 199 -4.75 14.39 -9.16
C PHE A 199 -3.84 15.54 -9.61
N VAL A 200 -4.27 16.77 -9.42
CA VAL A 200 -3.46 17.96 -9.74
C VAL A 200 -2.19 17.99 -8.85
N ILE A 201 -2.34 17.75 -7.56
CA ILE A 201 -1.19 17.69 -6.63
C ILE A 201 -0.21 16.60 -7.05
N LEU A 202 -0.70 15.39 -7.37
CA LEU A 202 0.13 14.30 -7.84
C LEU A 202 0.86 14.66 -9.13
N ALA A 203 0.17 15.26 -10.10
CA ALA A 203 0.75 15.70 -11.36
C ALA A 203 1.85 16.76 -11.13
N VAL A 204 1.59 17.74 -10.25
CA VAL A 204 2.58 18.75 -9.86
C VAL A 204 3.81 18.12 -9.22
N LEU A 205 3.64 17.15 -8.32
CA LEU A 205 4.75 16.43 -7.69
C LEU A 205 5.60 15.66 -8.71
N VAL A 206 4.95 14.95 -9.63
CA VAL A 206 5.65 14.21 -10.71
C VAL A 206 6.39 15.17 -11.64
N LEU A 207 5.77 16.27 -12.04
CA LEU A 207 6.41 17.30 -12.86
C LEU A 207 7.58 17.97 -12.12
N ALA A 208 7.40 18.31 -10.85
CA ALA A 208 8.46 18.87 -10.02
C ALA A 208 9.64 17.91 -9.88
N ALA A 209 9.38 16.62 -9.70
CA ALA A 209 10.41 15.59 -9.67
C ALA A 209 11.14 15.45 -11.01
N HIS A 210 10.39 15.54 -12.13
CA HIS A 210 10.97 15.45 -13.47
C HIS A 210 11.83 16.68 -13.82
N PHE A 211 11.32 17.89 -13.59
CA PHE A 211 12.03 19.13 -13.90
C PHE A 211 13.05 19.52 -12.82
N GLY A 212 12.82 19.14 -11.57
CA GLY A 212 13.72 19.35 -10.44
C GLY A 212 14.82 18.30 -10.34
N SER A 213 14.87 17.33 -11.23
CA SER A 213 15.95 16.36 -11.34
C SER A 213 17.24 17.06 -11.76
N VAL A 214 17.81 17.79 -10.81
CA VAL A 214 19.16 18.28 -10.95
C VAL A 214 20.06 17.05 -11.05
N SER A 215 20.91 17.03 -12.06
CA SER A 215 22.06 16.13 -12.19
C SER A 215 22.97 16.28 -10.94
N GLY A 216 22.43 15.89 -9.81
CA GLY A 216 23.08 16.00 -8.52
C GLY A 216 24.15 14.92 -8.39
N LYS A 217 25.33 15.32 -7.92
CA LYS A 217 26.32 14.35 -7.44
C LYS A 217 25.64 13.45 -6.40
N THR A 218 25.66 12.16 -6.62
CA THR A 218 25.25 11.19 -5.59
C THR A 218 26.19 11.36 -4.40
N LEU A 219 25.65 11.80 -3.30
CA LEU A 219 26.42 11.91 -2.06
C LEU A 219 26.25 10.58 -1.30
N PRO A 220 27.36 10.01 -0.79
CA PRO A 220 27.26 8.86 0.09
C PRO A 220 26.51 9.22 1.37
N PRO A 221 25.98 8.23 2.11
CA PRO A 221 25.37 8.46 3.42
C PRO A 221 26.31 9.28 4.31
N TYR A 222 25.75 10.23 5.05
CA TYR A 222 26.55 11.04 5.98
C TYR A 222 27.05 10.16 7.14
N LEU A 223 28.35 9.92 7.16
CA LEU A 223 29.05 9.11 8.16
C LEU A 223 30.06 9.98 8.96
N CYS A 224 29.64 11.18 9.34
CA CYS A 224 30.47 12.11 10.12
C CYS A 224 31.83 12.43 9.45
N GLY A 225 31.84 12.60 8.13
CA GLY A 225 33.04 12.93 7.36
C GLY A 225 33.96 11.74 7.06
N ARG A 226 33.56 10.52 7.41
CA ARG A 226 34.29 9.29 7.06
C ARG A 226 33.79 8.71 5.75
N GLY A 227 34.73 8.32 4.87
CA GLY A 227 34.40 7.59 3.66
C GLY A 227 34.03 6.15 3.95
N VAL A 228 33.26 5.57 3.05
CA VAL A 228 32.94 4.13 3.01
C VAL A 228 33.98 3.46 2.12
N ASP A 229 34.50 2.30 2.51
CA ASP A 229 35.38 1.51 1.67
C ASP A 229 34.62 0.82 0.51
N GLU A 230 35.32 0.16 -0.39
CA GLU A 230 34.73 -0.56 -1.53
C GLU A 230 33.74 -1.67 -1.11
N ASN A 231 33.80 -2.13 0.13
CA ASN A 231 32.96 -3.16 0.71
C ASN A 231 31.79 -2.60 1.53
N GLY A 232 31.51 -1.28 1.44
CA GLY A 232 30.43 -0.67 2.20
C GLY A 232 30.71 -0.53 3.70
N ARG A 233 31.98 -0.62 4.15
CA ARG A 233 32.35 -0.55 5.56
C ARG A 233 32.97 0.80 5.90
N PHE A 234 32.79 1.22 7.13
CA PHE A 234 33.41 2.43 7.69
C PHE A 234 34.00 2.18 9.07
N HIS A 235 35.02 2.95 9.41
CA HIS A 235 35.61 2.95 10.75
C HIS A 235 34.66 3.57 11.77
N GLY A 236 34.06 2.76 12.61
CA GLY A 236 33.28 3.19 13.76
C GLY A 236 34.13 3.65 14.93
N SER A 237 33.50 3.92 16.06
CA SER A 237 34.18 4.24 17.32
C SER A 237 35.14 3.11 17.72
N LEU A 238 36.29 3.44 18.28
CA LEU A 238 37.31 2.50 18.73
C LEU A 238 37.98 1.68 17.61
N GLY A 239 37.92 2.13 16.36
CA GLY A 239 38.58 1.46 15.25
C GLY A 239 37.90 0.19 14.74
N VAL A 240 36.70 -0.11 15.22
CA VAL A 240 35.92 -1.27 14.77
C VAL A 240 35.29 -0.96 13.43
N TYR A 241 35.48 -1.85 12.44
CA TYR A 241 34.79 -1.74 11.16
C TYR A 241 33.31 -2.03 11.32
N LYS A 242 32.45 -1.13 10.85
CA LYS A 242 30.99 -1.29 10.79
C LYS A 242 30.53 -1.23 9.34
N GLU A 243 29.55 -2.03 9.00
CA GLU A 243 28.90 -1.92 7.69
C GLU A 243 27.98 -0.73 7.67
N ALA A 244 28.01 0.05 6.57
CA ALA A 244 27.05 1.12 6.31
C ALA A 244 25.72 0.47 5.84
N LYS A 245 24.97 -0.09 6.80
CA LYS A 245 23.63 -0.64 6.53
C LYS A 245 22.60 0.42 6.72
N SER A 246 21.66 0.48 5.78
CA SER A 246 20.45 1.28 5.87
C SER A 246 19.25 0.49 6.43
N SER A 247 19.49 -0.73 6.90
CA SER A 247 18.48 -1.56 7.53
C SER A 247 18.10 -0.98 8.90
N ASN A 248 16.82 -0.66 9.04
CA ASN A 248 16.26 -0.04 10.24
C ASN A 248 15.46 -1.06 11.04
N TYR A 249 16.11 -2.08 11.57
CA TYR A 249 15.51 -2.96 12.57
C TYR A 249 15.61 -2.32 13.96
N TYR A 250 14.98 -1.15 14.10
CA TYR A 250 14.87 -0.53 15.41
C TYR A 250 13.92 -1.33 16.28
N MET A 251 14.29 -1.55 17.52
CA MET A 251 13.47 -2.22 18.52
C MET A 251 13.22 -3.71 18.23
N GLU A 252 14.07 -4.38 17.47
CA GLU A 252 13.96 -5.83 17.23
C GLU A 252 13.94 -6.61 18.54
N GLU A 253 14.69 -6.15 19.56
CA GLU A 253 14.71 -6.71 20.90
C GLU A 253 13.36 -6.64 21.64
N TYR A 254 12.49 -5.69 21.28
CA TYR A 254 11.19 -5.48 21.94
C TYR A 254 10.01 -5.86 21.05
N CYS A 255 10.12 -5.62 19.76
CA CYS A 255 9.05 -5.76 18.78
C CYS A 255 9.39 -6.73 17.66
N GLY A 256 10.46 -7.52 17.81
CA GLY A 256 10.85 -8.53 16.83
C GLY A 256 9.79 -9.62 16.67
N GLU A 257 9.78 -10.25 15.50
CA GLU A 257 8.82 -11.30 15.15
C GLU A 257 8.83 -12.44 16.19
N ALA A 258 10.00 -12.85 16.66
CA ALA A 258 10.15 -13.91 17.65
C ALA A 258 9.43 -13.61 18.99
N ILE A 259 9.31 -12.33 19.35
CA ILE A 259 8.65 -11.89 20.59
C ILE A 259 7.15 -11.72 20.37
N LEU A 260 6.75 -11.09 19.25
CA LEU A 260 5.38 -10.71 19.00
C LEU A 260 4.51 -11.84 18.44
N ILE A 261 5.10 -12.88 17.83
CA ILE A 261 4.35 -13.95 17.17
C ILE A 261 3.44 -14.71 18.15
N LYS A 262 3.93 -15.04 19.34
CA LYS A 262 3.14 -15.78 20.35
C LYS A 262 1.95 -14.98 20.88
N PRO A 263 2.13 -13.73 21.38
CA PRO A 263 0.99 -12.93 21.83
C PRO A 263 0.01 -12.60 20.68
N ALA A 264 0.49 -12.38 19.45
CA ALA A 264 -0.36 -12.16 18.31
C ALA A 264 -1.26 -13.36 18.00
N TRP A 265 -0.71 -14.57 18.07
CA TRP A 265 -1.47 -15.82 17.90
C TRP A 265 -2.55 -15.98 18.98
N ILE A 266 -2.19 -15.76 20.25
CA ILE A 266 -3.13 -15.86 21.38
C ILE A 266 -4.27 -14.87 21.22
N ILE A 267 -3.96 -13.61 20.92
CA ILE A 267 -4.96 -12.55 20.71
C ILE A 267 -5.88 -12.90 19.53
N SER A 268 -5.32 -13.35 18.41
CA SER A 268 -6.10 -13.72 17.23
C SER A 268 -7.07 -14.89 17.52
N ILE A 269 -6.59 -15.93 18.23
CA ILE A 269 -7.43 -17.08 18.60
C ILE A 269 -8.55 -16.64 19.56
N LEU A 270 -8.23 -15.82 20.57
CA LEU A 270 -9.22 -15.30 21.50
C LEU A 270 -10.30 -14.47 20.79
N LEU A 271 -9.90 -13.59 19.87
CA LEU A 271 -10.85 -12.80 19.08
C LEU A 271 -11.77 -13.69 18.25
N ILE A 272 -11.23 -14.72 17.59
CA ILE A 272 -12.02 -15.67 16.81
C ILE A 272 -13.03 -16.40 17.71
N ILE A 273 -12.58 -16.88 18.87
CA ILE A 273 -13.48 -17.56 19.83
C ILE A 273 -14.60 -16.62 20.30
N VAL A 274 -14.26 -15.38 20.66
CA VAL A 274 -15.25 -14.38 21.07
C VAL A 274 -16.25 -14.11 19.96
N MET A 275 -15.80 -13.95 18.71
CA MET A 275 -16.69 -13.77 17.57
C MET A 275 -17.66 -14.96 17.38
N PHE A 276 -17.17 -16.19 17.48
CA PHE A 276 -18.01 -17.39 17.39
C PHE A 276 -19.02 -17.47 18.53
N VAL A 277 -18.62 -17.15 19.76
CA VAL A 277 -19.51 -17.14 20.92
C VAL A 277 -20.61 -16.09 20.76
N LEU A 278 -20.27 -14.87 20.33
CA LEU A 278 -21.25 -13.83 20.10
C LEU A 278 -22.23 -14.22 18.97
N ALA A 279 -21.72 -14.78 17.89
CA ALA A 279 -22.57 -15.26 16.80
C ALA A 279 -23.52 -16.40 17.27
N PHE A 280 -23.02 -17.33 18.09
CA PHE A 280 -23.82 -18.43 18.63
C PHE A 280 -24.89 -17.96 19.62
N LEU A 281 -24.60 -16.94 20.40
CA LEU A 281 -25.54 -16.33 21.35
C LEU A 281 -26.58 -15.43 20.67
N GLY A 282 -26.55 -15.32 19.34
CA GLY A 282 -27.48 -14.46 18.58
C GLY A 282 -27.33 -12.99 18.87
N VAL A 283 -26.23 -12.56 19.48
CA VAL A 283 -25.88 -11.16 19.62
C VAL A 283 -25.39 -10.69 18.24
N MET A 284 -26.34 -10.35 17.37
CA MET A 284 -26.01 -9.65 16.15
C MET A 284 -25.55 -8.23 16.52
N ILE A 285 -24.33 -7.95 16.13
CA ILE A 285 -23.74 -6.60 16.22
C ILE A 285 -24.34 -5.75 15.12
#